data_7a292cc2787fc83e234a68e97d4a9fca
#
_entry.id   7a292cc2787fc83e234a68e97d4a9fca
#
_cell.length_a   1.000
_cell.length_b   1.000
_cell.length_c   1.000
_cell.angle_alpha   90.00
_cell.angle_beta   90.00
_cell.angle_gamma   90.00
#
_symmetry.space_group_name_H-M   'P 1'
#
loop_
_entity.id
_entity.type
_entity.pdbx_description
1 polymer ?
#
loop_
_entity_poly.entity_id
_entity_poly.type
_entity_poly.pdbx_seq_one_letter_code
_entity_poly.pdbx_strand_id
1 'polypeptide(L)'
;MINRVILTGRLTKDVDLSYTPQGIAKAQFTLAVNRSFANQSGEREADFIQIQAWRKQAENAANYLKKGSMVGIDGKIQTGSYERDGQRIYFTNVVADSIQFLEPRNSTVGSQGVSNYESSTNTGGQYQGAPQGQYGGNNNQPNYTRVDEDPFANSKGPIEVDESDLPF
;
A
#
# COMPACT_ATOMS: atom_id res chain seq x y z
N MET A 1 25.18 -17.89 -9.91
CA MET A 1 24.62 -16.79 -10.72
C MET A 1 23.40 -16.24 -10.02
N ILE A 2 23.23 -14.92 -9.96
CA ILE A 2 22.09 -14.26 -9.32
C ILE A 2 21.29 -13.53 -10.40
N ASN A 3 19.97 -13.75 -10.44
CA ASN A 3 19.02 -13.01 -11.28
C ASN A 3 17.81 -12.67 -10.40
N ARG A 4 17.87 -11.53 -9.74
CA ARG A 4 16.85 -11.04 -8.82
C ARG A 4 16.58 -9.56 -9.06
N VAL A 5 15.30 -9.21 -9.07
CA VAL A 5 14.82 -7.84 -9.28
C VAL A 5 13.78 -7.52 -8.22
N ILE A 6 13.97 -6.39 -7.55
CA ILE A 6 13.00 -5.84 -6.59
C ILE A 6 12.60 -4.46 -7.08
N LEU A 7 11.30 -4.26 -7.31
CA LEU A 7 10.74 -3.02 -7.83
C LEU A 7 9.56 -2.57 -6.98
N THR A 8 9.44 -1.26 -6.80
CA THR A 8 8.25 -0.65 -6.22
C THR A 8 7.75 0.42 -7.18
N GLY A 9 6.46 0.39 -7.51
CA GLY A 9 5.89 1.34 -8.46
C GLY A 9 4.37 1.26 -8.54
N ARG A 10 3.81 1.99 -9.52
CA ARG A 10 2.38 2.03 -9.77
C ARG A 10 2.03 1.40 -11.12
N LEU A 11 0.89 0.73 -11.17
CA LEU A 11 0.35 0.21 -12.43
C LEU A 11 -0.08 1.36 -13.34
N THR A 12 0.34 1.30 -14.62
CA THR A 12 -0.04 2.31 -15.63
C THR A 12 -1.41 2.04 -16.26
N LYS A 13 -1.84 0.78 -16.25
CA LYS A 13 -3.13 0.28 -16.75
C LYS A 13 -3.59 -0.90 -15.90
N ASP A 14 -4.82 -1.34 -16.11
CA ASP A 14 -5.34 -2.56 -15.49
C ASP A 14 -4.54 -3.79 -15.92
N VAL A 15 -4.63 -4.85 -15.13
CA VAL A 15 -3.92 -6.11 -15.39
C VAL A 15 -4.60 -6.86 -16.53
N ASP A 16 -3.83 -7.23 -17.52
CA ASP A 16 -4.27 -8.09 -18.62
C ASP A 16 -4.08 -9.55 -18.23
N LEU A 17 -5.19 -10.24 -17.95
CA LEU A 17 -5.22 -11.64 -17.58
C LEU A 17 -5.58 -12.50 -18.79
N SER A 18 -4.78 -13.50 -19.09
CA SER A 18 -4.99 -14.48 -20.13
C SER A 18 -4.69 -15.90 -19.63
N TYR A 19 -5.17 -16.89 -20.35
CA TYR A 19 -4.90 -18.30 -20.03
C TYR A 19 -4.17 -18.98 -21.20
N THR A 20 -3.16 -19.77 -20.87
CA THR A 20 -2.50 -20.60 -21.87
C THR A 20 -3.45 -21.72 -22.34
N PRO A 21 -3.14 -22.41 -23.48
CA PRO A 21 -3.94 -23.57 -23.91
C PRO A 21 -4.03 -24.69 -22.87
N GLN A 22 -3.07 -24.74 -21.93
CA GLN A 22 -3.07 -25.70 -20.81
C GLN A 22 -3.84 -25.17 -19.58
N GLY A 23 -4.55 -24.03 -19.68
CA GLY A 23 -5.33 -23.47 -18.57
C GLY A 23 -4.51 -22.75 -17.51
N ILE A 24 -3.24 -22.44 -17.77
CA ILE A 24 -2.40 -21.72 -16.80
C ILE A 24 -2.65 -20.22 -16.92
N ALA A 25 -3.03 -19.58 -15.81
CA ALA A 25 -3.23 -18.15 -15.74
C ALA A 25 -1.91 -17.40 -15.95
N LYS A 26 -1.94 -16.35 -16.79
CA LYS A 26 -0.85 -15.45 -17.10
C LYS A 26 -1.37 -14.02 -17.03
N ALA A 27 -0.77 -13.19 -16.20
CA ALA A 27 -1.07 -11.76 -16.12
C ALA A 27 0.08 -10.93 -16.67
N GLN A 28 -0.26 -9.84 -17.37
CA GLN A 28 0.71 -8.87 -17.88
C GLN A 28 0.25 -7.46 -17.53
N PHE A 29 1.18 -6.65 -17.04
CA PHE A 29 0.94 -5.24 -16.75
C PHE A 29 2.24 -4.45 -16.79
N THR A 30 2.13 -3.12 -16.89
CA THR A 30 3.27 -2.22 -16.90
C THR A 30 3.36 -1.48 -15.59
N LEU A 31 4.52 -1.51 -14.97
CA LEU A 31 4.83 -0.80 -13.74
C LEU A 31 5.59 0.48 -14.06
N ALA A 32 5.12 1.62 -13.55
CA ALA A 32 5.86 2.87 -13.54
C ALA A 32 6.68 2.96 -12.27
N VAL A 33 8.00 2.96 -12.41
CA VAL A 33 8.97 3.08 -11.33
C VAL A 33 9.64 4.44 -11.42
N ASN A 34 9.42 5.31 -10.43
CA ASN A 34 10.02 6.64 -10.42
C ASN A 34 11.52 6.55 -10.17
N ARG A 35 12.30 7.30 -10.94
CA ARG A 35 13.72 7.45 -10.72
C ARG A 35 14.01 8.23 -9.44
N SER A 36 15.10 7.87 -8.75
CA SER A 36 15.49 8.50 -7.48
C SER A 36 15.88 9.96 -7.64
N PHE A 37 16.41 10.34 -8.82
CA PHE A 37 16.89 11.68 -9.11
C PHE A 37 15.95 12.42 -10.06
N ALA A 38 15.79 13.72 -9.82
CA ALA A 38 15.11 14.62 -10.74
C ALA A 38 16.04 14.98 -11.91
N ASN A 39 15.47 15.26 -13.09
CA ASN A 39 16.18 15.80 -14.23
C ASN A 39 16.57 17.28 -14.00
N GLN A 40 17.24 17.91 -14.96
CA GLN A 40 17.65 19.31 -14.86
C GLN A 40 16.48 20.30 -14.73
N SER A 41 15.27 19.92 -15.14
CA SER A 41 14.03 20.69 -14.99
C SER A 41 13.32 20.48 -13.65
N GLY A 42 13.87 19.65 -12.75
CA GLY A 42 13.28 19.35 -11.44
C GLY A 42 12.19 18.28 -11.48
N GLU A 43 11.92 17.68 -12.62
CA GLU A 43 10.91 16.63 -12.79
C GLU A 43 11.52 15.24 -12.60
N ARG A 44 10.77 14.33 -11.97
CA ARG A 44 11.17 12.93 -11.83
C ARG A 44 10.62 12.13 -12.98
N GLU A 45 11.51 11.55 -13.76
CA GLU A 45 11.16 10.60 -14.79
C GLU A 45 10.79 9.24 -14.19
N ALA A 46 9.98 8.47 -14.93
CA ALA A 46 9.62 7.11 -14.55
C ALA A 46 10.08 6.12 -15.63
N ASP A 47 10.55 4.97 -15.18
CA ASP A 47 10.84 3.83 -16.04
C ASP A 47 9.61 2.92 -16.12
N PHE A 48 9.24 2.53 -17.34
CA PHE A 48 8.07 1.69 -17.60
C PHE A 48 8.51 0.24 -17.84
N ILE A 49 8.27 -0.63 -16.85
CA ILE A 49 8.77 -1.97 -16.84
C ILE A 49 7.61 -2.96 -17.03
N GLN A 50 7.76 -3.87 -18.00
CA GLN A 50 6.79 -4.94 -18.25
C GLN A 50 6.93 -6.04 -17.21
N ILE A 51 5.84 -6.31 -16.50
CA ILE A 51 5.75 -7.35 -15.48
C ILE A 51 4.88 -8.49 -16.01
N GLN A 52 5.31 -9.70 -15.75
CA GLN A 52 4.58 -10.92 -16.07
C GLN A 52 4.44 -11.76 -14.80
N ALA A 53 3.21 -12.17 -14.49
CA ALA A 53 2.93 -13.08 -13.38
C ALA A 53 2.24 -14.35 -13.87
N TRP A 54 2.34 -15.43 -13.12
CA TRP A 54 1.82 -16.73 -13.47
C TRP A 54 0.98 -17.34 -12.36
N ARG A 55 0.07 -18.23 -12.76
CA ARG A 55 -0.76 -19.03 -11.85
C ARG A 55 -1.50 -18.16 -10.85
N LYS A 56 -1.47 -18.52 -9.57
CA LYS A 56 -2.17 -17.82 -8.49
C LYS A 56 -1.78 -16.34 -8.35
N GLN A 57 -0.51 -15.98 -8.63
CA GLN A 57 -0.07 -14.60 -8.62
C GLN A 57 -0.75 -13.79 -9.74
N ALA A 58 -0.96 -14.39 -10.91
CA ALA A 58 -1.66 -13.76 -12.02
C ALA A 58 -3.14 -13.49 -11.68
N GLU A 59 -3.82 -14.46 -11.13
CA GLU A 59 -5.22 -14.34 -10.72
C GLU A 59 -5.39 -13.29 -9.60
N ASN A 60 -4.53 -13.33 -8.59
CA ASN A 60 -4.55 -12.34 -7.51
C ASN A 60 -4.29 -10.92 -8.03
N ALA A 61 -3.32 -10.76 -8.93
CA ALA A 61 -3.04 -9.46 -9.55
C ALA A 61 -4.27 -8.93 -10.30
N ALA A 62 -4.91 -9.75 -11.12
CA ALA A 62 -6.10 -9.36 -11.89
C ALA A 62 -7.31 -9.02 -11.01
N ASN A 63 -7.49 -9.75 -9.90
CA ASN A 63 -8.63 -9.56 -9.00
C ASN A 63 -8.51 -8.30 -8.12
N TYR A 64 -7.30 -7.94 -7.73
CA TYR A 64 -7.09 -6.92 -6.69
C TYR A 64 -6.39 -5.66 -7.18
N LEU A 65 -5.66 -5.70 -8.31
CA LEU A 65 -4.94 -4.55 -8.83
C LEU A 65 -5.73 -3.85 -9.94
N LYS A 66 -5.64 -2.51 -9.91
CA LYS A 66 -6.22 -1.63 -10.93
C LYS A 66 -5.16 -0.61 -11.35
N LYS A 67 -5.43 0.10 -12.44
CA LYS A 67 -4.62 1.26 -12.84
C LYS A 67 -4.39 2.18 -11.64
N GLY A 68 -3.13 2.55 -11.41
CA GLY A 68 -2.70 3.42 -10.31
C GLY A 68 -2.32 2.68 -9.02
N SER A 69 -2.71 1.41 -8.84
CA SER A 69 -2.36 0.63 -7.65
C SER A 69 -0.86 0.55 -7.43
N MET A 70 -0.43 0.74 -6.18
CA MET A 70 0.97 0.66 -5.78
C MET A 70 1.33 -0.75 -5.33
N VAL A 71 2.40 -1.30 -5.91
CA VAL A 71 2.85 -2.67 -5.64
C VAL A 71 4.37 -2.76 -5.48
N GLY A 72 4.79 -3.74 -4.69
CA GLY A 72 6.15 -4.25 -4.65
C GLY A 72 6.24 -5.56 -5.44
N ILE A 73 7.19 -5.64 -6.34
CA ILE A 73 7.47 -6.83 -7.16
C ILE A 73 8.81 -7.39 -6.74
N ASP A 74 8.83 -8.67 -6.47
CA ASP A 74 10.03 -9.46 -6.30
C ASP A 74 10.03 -10.53 -7.38
N GLY A 75 11.07 -10.57 -8.21
CA GLY A 75 11.11 -11.44 -9.37
C GLY A 75 12.49 -11.53 -10.02
N LYS A 76 12.49 -11.91 -11.30
CA LYS A 76 13.69 -12.08 -12.12
C LYS A 76 13.49 -11.51 -13.51
N ILE A 77 14.56 -11.08 -14.15
CA ILE A 77 14.57 -10.66 -15.56
C ILE A 77 14.50 -11.92 -16.45
N GLN A 78 13.64 -11.86 -17.43
CA GLN A 78 13.58 -12.84 -18.51
C GLN A 78 13.58 -12.13 -19.85
N THR A 79 14.48 -12.52 -20.74
CA THR A 79 14.55 -12.04 -22.11
C THR A 79 14.10 -13.13 -23.08
N GLY A 80 13.60 -12.73 -24.21
CA GLY A 80 13.20 -13.64 -25.27
C GLY A 80 13.09 -12.92 -26.60
N SER A 81 12.75 -13.66 -27.65
CA SER A 81 12.45 -13.10 -28.96
C SER A 81 11.33 -13.89 -29.62
N TYR A 82 10.55 -13.22 -30.45
CA TYR A 82 9.58 -13.84 -31.33
C TYR A 82 9.67 -13.21 -32.71
N GLU A 83 9.26 -13.97 -33.73
CA GLU A 83 9.21 -13.49 -35.11
C GLU A 83 7.81 -12.97 -35.42
N ARG A 84 7.75 -11.76 -35.95
CA ARG A 84 6.52 -11.14 -36.44
C ARG A 84 6.81 -10.44 -37.75
N ASP A 85 6.04 -10.76 -38.78
CA ASP A 85 6.16 -10.17 -40.12
C ASP A 85 7.60 -10.28 -40.70
N GLY A 86 8.30 -11.41 -40.45
CA GLY A 86 9.67 -11.62 -40.89
C GLY A 86 10.73 -10.86 -40.09
N GLN A 87 10.35 -10.15 -39.04
CA GLN A 87 11.26 -9.42 -38.17
C GLN A 87 11.35 -10.09 -36.80
N ARG A 88 12.59 -10.24 -36.30
CA ARG A 88 12.84 -10.76 -34.96
C ARG A 88 12.75 -9.66 -33.93
N ILE A 89 11.73 -9.74 -33.06
CA ILE A 89 11.47 -8.76 -32.00
C ILE A 89 11.99 -9.35 -30.68
N TYR A 90 12.86 -8.60 -30.01
CA TYR A 90 13.38 -8.96 -28.68
C TYR A 90 12.54 -8.28 -27.60
N PHE A 91 12.34 -8.98 -26.50
CA PHE A 91 11.66 -8.44 -25.34
C PHE A 91 12.42 -8.72 -24.05
N THR A 92 12.24 -7.86 -23.07
CA THR A 92 12.75 -8.04 -21.71
C THR A 92 11.60 -7.79 -20.75
N ASN A 93 11.25 -8.80 -19.97
CA ASN A 93 10.19 -8.73 -18.97
C ASN A 93 10.74 -9.07 -17.60
N VAL A 94 10.09 -8.59 -16.55
CA VAL A 94 10.29 -9.08 -15.18
C VAL A 94 9.22 -10.11 -14.89
N VAL A 95 9.63 -11.34 -14.59
CA VAL A 95 8.73 -12.38 -14.12
C VAL A 95 8.62 -12.30 -12.62
N ALA A 96 7.44 -11.96 -12.12
CA ALA A 96 7.17 -11.82 -10.69
C ALA A 96 7.06 -13.21 -10.03
N ASP A 97 7.90 -13.44 -9.03
CA ASP A 97 7.80 -14.57 -8.11
C ASP A 97 6.85 -14.23 -6.96
N SER A 98 6.81 -12.95 -6.51
CA SER A 98 5.92 -12.43 -5.50
C SER A 98 5.44 -11.02 -5.83
N ILE A 99 4.18 -10.73 -5.50
CA ILE A 99 3.56 -9.40 -5.65
C ILE A 99 3.02 -8.99 -4.29
N GLN A 100 3.50 -7.85 -3.77
CA GLN A 100 3.07 -7.25 -2.51
C GLN A 100 2.16 -6.06 -2.81
N PHE A 101 0.96 -6.04 -2.23
CA PHE A 101 0.04 -4.91 -2.35
C PHE A 101 0.42 -3.87 -1.30
N LEU A 102 0.83 -2.67 -1.73
CA LEU A 102 1.36 -1.62 -0.85
C LEU A 102 0.33 -0.51 -0.54
N GLU A 103 -0.83 -0.56 -1.15
CA GLU A 103 -1.92 0.34 -0.77
C GLU A 103 -2.67 -0.21 0.44
N PRO A 104 -2.98 0.64 1.44
CA PRO A 104 -3.88 0.24 2.50
C PRO A 104 -5.22 -0.14 1.86
N ARG A 105 -5.80 -1.24 2.27
CA ARG A 105 -7.20 -1.53 1.94
C ARG A 105 -8.02 -0.35 2.45
N ASN A 106 -8.52 0.49 1.54
CA ASN A 106 -9.57 1.41 1.88
C ASN A 106 -10.74 0.54 2.35
N SER A 107 -10.86 0.36 3.65
CA SER A 107 -12.11 -0.01 4.25
C SER A 107 -13.04 1.17 3.94
N THR A 108 -13.82 1.02 2.89
CA THR A 108 -15.01 1.81 2.65
C THR A 108 -15.98 1.44 3.77
N VAL A 109 -15.65 1.86 4.99
CA VAL A 109 -16.66 2.05 6.02
C VAL A 109 -17.51 3.17 5.46
N GLY A 110 -18.72 2.76 5.03
CA GLY A 110 -19.67 3.62 4.40
C GLY A 110 -19.79 4.95 5.11
N SER A 111 -19.38 5.99 4.43
CA SER A 111 -19.86 7.33 4.70
C SER A 111 -21.32 7.39 4.23
N GLN A 112 -22.20 6.68 4.96
CA GLN A 112 -23.61 6.98 4.92
C GLN A 112 -23.84 8.22 5.76
N GLY A 113 -24.07 9.32 5.07
CA GLY A 113 -24.92 10.41 5.38
C GLY A 113 -25.10 10.78 6.85
N VAL A 114 -24.34 11.75 7.30
CA VAL A 114 -24.87 12.69 8.29
C VAL A 114 -25.36 13.92 7.51
N SER A 115 -26.55 13.78 6.95
CA SER A 115 -27.32 14.91 6.50
C SER A 115 -28.17 15.38 7.64
N ASN A 116 -28.18 16.70 7.82
CA ASN A 116 -29.16 17.52 8.52
C ASN A 116 -29.20 17.47 10.05
N TYR A 117 -28.53 18.43 10.64
CA TYR A 117 -29.16 19.15 11.73
C TYR A 117 -29.59 20.53 11.20
N GLU A 118 -30.83 20.58 10.73
CA GLU A 118 -31.57 21.84 10.64
C GLU A 118 -31.75 22.42 12.04
N SER A 119 -31.28 23.62 12.16
CA SER A 119 -31.54 24.56 13.24
C SER A 119 -33.04 24.80 13.34
N SER A 120 -33.66 24.37 14.43
CA SER A 120 -34.95 24.86 14.85
C SER A 120 -34.83 25.46 16.25
N THR A 121 -34.72 26.75 16.28
CA THR A 121 -35.05 27.57 17.42
C THR A 121 -36.53 27.39 17.77
N ASN A 122 -36.88 27.00 18.98
CA ASN A 122 -37.92 27.71 19.72
C ASN A 122 -38.07 27.27 21.19
N THR A 123 -37.95 28.22 22.08
CA THR A 123 -38.81 28.64 23.21
C THR A 123 -39.21 27.61 24.28
N GLY A 124 -38.71 27.85 25.49
CA GLY A 124 -39.49 28.00 26.73
C GLY A 124 -40.09 26.74 27.35
N GLY A 125 -39.67 26.43 28.57
CA GLY A 125 -40.40 25.50 29.40
C GLY A 125 -39.63 25.08 30.66
N GLN A 126 -39.76 25.86 31.66
CA GLN A 126 -39.34 25.63 33.03
C GLN A 126 -40.20 24.51 33.66
N TYR A 127 -39.59 23.45 34.23
CA TYR A 127 -40.17 22.72 35.37
C TYR A 127 -39.08 22.01 36.18
N GLN A 128 -39.19 22.20 37.48
CA GLN A 128 -38.51 21.58 38.61
C GLN A 128 -38.76 20.08 38.73
N GLY A 129 -37.80 19.36 39.33
CA GLY A 129 -38.09 18.09 39.98
C GLY A 129 -36.96 17.08 39.89
N ALA A 130 -36.11 16.95 40.88
CA ALA A 130 -35.33 15.72 41.15
C ALA A 130 -36.26 14.62 41.66
N PRO A 131 -35.93 13.31 41.54
CA PRO A 131 -35.05 12.74 42.56
C PRO A 131 -34.06 11.66 42.03
N GLN A 132 -33.07 11.43 42.86
CA GLN A 132 -32.08 10.39 43.01
C GLN A 132 -32.50 8.99 42.49
N GLY A 133 -31.63 8.37 41.70
CA GLY A 133 -31.63 6.96 41.36
C GLY A 133 -30.21 6.49 41.08
N GLN A 134 -29.64 5.85 42.07
CA GLN A 134 -28.33 5.21 42.13
C GLN A 134 -28.38 3.93 41.34
N TYR A 135 -27.58 3.78 40.23
CA TYR A 135 -27.22 2.49 39.66
C TYR A 135 -25.78 2.49 39.15
N GLY A 136 -25.09 1.42 39.52
CA GLY A 136 -23.69 1.13 39.44
C GLY A 136 -23.05 1.24 38.06
N GLY A 137 -21.87 1.80 38.03
CA GLY A 137 -21.01 1.90 36.89
C GLY A 137 -20.34 0.56 36.56
N ASN A 138 -20.40 0.19 35.32
CA ASN A 138 -19.49 -0.78 34.74
C ASN A 138 -18.53 0.01 33.83
N ASN A 139 -17.41 0.44 34.38
CA ASN A 139 -16.35 1.12 33.67
C ASN A 139 -15.53 0.09 32.87
N ASN A 140 -15.93 -0.15 31.64
CA ASN A 140 -15.05 -0.79 30.66
C ASN A 140 -14.60 0.30 29.68
N GLN A 141 -13.73 1.21 30.15
CA GLN A 141 -13.04 2.15 29.27
C GLN A 141 -11.81 1.44 28.68
N PRO A 142 -11.65 1.38 27.36
CA PRO A 142 -10.40 0.99 26.76
C PRO A 142 -9.32 2.00 27.17
N ASN A 143 -8.25 1.47 27.72
CA ASN A 143 -7.08 2.21 28.19
C ASN A 143 -6.35 2.81 26.98
N TYR A 144 -6.70 4.03 26.61
CA TYR A 144 -5.91 4.80 25.63
C TYR A 144 -4.66 5.30 26.35
N THR A 145 -3.49 4.80 25.95
CA THR A 145 -2.20 5.33 26.36
C THR A 145 -2.14 6.81 25.93
N ARG A 146 -2.02 7.72 26.91
CA ARG A 146 -1.81 9.14 26.63
C ARG A 146 -0.51 9.32 25.87
N VAL A 147 -0.59 9.96 24.71
CA VAL A 147 0.55 10.25 23.82
C VAL A 147 1.46 11.36 24.40
N ASP A 148 1.10 11.93 25.52
CA ASP A 148 1.79 13.06 26.16
C ASP A 148 2.92 12.65 27.14
N GLU A 149 3.09 11.36 27.40
CA GLU A 149 4.24 10.88 28.19
C GLU A 149 5.32 10.36 27.23
N ASP A 150 6.39 11.13 27.11
CA ASP A 150 7.61 10.70 26.42
C ASP A 150 8.20 9.46 27.13
N PRO A 151 8.20 8.27 26.49
CA PRO A 151 8.72 7.05 27.09
C PRO A 151 10.22 7.12 27.41
N PHE A 152 10.92 8.15 26.95
CA PHE A 152 12.35 8.38 27.16
C PHE A 152 12.65 9.48 28.19
N ALA A 153 11.62 10.14 28.74
CA ALA A 153 11.79 11.22 29.73
C ALA A 153 12.55 10.80 31.00
N ASN A 154 12.69 9.50 31.26
CA ASN A 154 13.40 8.93 32.41
C ASN A 154 14.80 8.37 32.12
N SER A 155 15.31 8.50 30.89
CA SER A 155 16.71 8.16 30.59
C SER A 155 17.62 9.23 31.16
N LYS A 156 18.13 8.97 32.35
CA LYS A 156 19.11 9.83 33.03
C LYS A 156 20.46 9.75 32.32
N GLY A 157 20.81 10.81 31.62
CA GLY A 157 22.18 11.12 31.21
C GLY A 157 22.50 10.79 29.74
N PRO A 158 23.46 11.51 29.16
CA PRO A 158 23.99 11.16 27.85
C PRO A 158 24.65 9.77 27.91
N ILE A 159 24.39 8.96 26.90
CA ILE A 159 25.06 7.67 26.73
C ILE A 159 26.53 7.99 26.39
N GLU A 160 27.44 7.79 27.31
CA GLU A 160 28.86 7.77 27.03
C GLU A 160 29.16 6.48 26.25
N VAL A 161 29.42 6.64 24.95
CA VAL A 161 29.91 5.55 24.09
C VAL A 161 31.41 5.51 24.24
N ASP A 162 31.92 4.42 24.86
CA ASP A 162 33.35 4.19 24.98
C ASP A 162 33.92 3.86 23.58
N GLU A 163 35.01 4.53 23.16
CA GLU A 163 35.67 4.29 21.90
C GLU A 163 36.16 2.84 21.70
N SER A 164 36.26 2.09 22.79
CA SER A 164 36.63 0.66 22.75
C SER A 164 35.52 -0.30 22.27
N ASP A 165 34.28 0.17 22.18
CA ASP A 165 33.14 -0.63 21.71
C ASP A 165 32.89 -0.53 20.19
N LEU A 166 33.74 0.19 19.48
CA LEU A 166 33.67 0.31 18.00
C LEU A 166 34.40 -0.87 17.33
N PRO A 167 33.72 -1.67 16.47
CA PRO A 167 34.26 -2.90 15.88
C PRO A 167 35.11 -2.64 14.62
N PHE A 168 36.12 -1.75 14.66
CA PHE A 168 37.13 -1.57 13.61
C PHE A 168 38.49 -1.08 14.14
#